data_4b323c8e0ff8dc0bb62e6b086a059531
#
_entry.id   4b323c8e0ff8dc0bb62e6b086a059531
#
_cell.length_a   1.000
_cell.length_b   1.000
_cell.length_c   1.000
_cell.angle_alpha   90.00
_cell.angle_beta   90.00
_cell.angle_gamma   90.00
#
_symmetry.space_group_name_H-M   'P 1'
#
loop_
_entity.id
_entity.type
_entity.pdbx_description
1 polymer ?
#
loop_
_entity_poly.entity_id
_entity_poly.type
_entity_poly.pdbx_seq_one_letter_code
_entity_poly.pdbx_strand_id
1 'polypeptide(L)'
;EAGEEKGTIDAEETRWIRNVFAFDDISVEEICTHRVDMTVLGLEESDAEWQETILRSGYTYYPIYRENTDNIIGVLNTKVYFRLMEKNREAVMAQAVEKPYFVPEIMKADVLFRNMKQEEKLFAVVLDEYGGVSGVITLHDLLKLLVGDIYTDEKEIEQLGIHTYRMKGSTSLDDVAETLGISLPVKEYDTLGGYIFGVLGHIPEDGTTFALETDGMQIQVERVEGHRILDTVVRYEKTELQEAADAV
;
A
#
# COMPACT_ATOMS: atom_id res chain seq x y z
N GLU A 1 -14.03 -16.27 15.11
CA GLU A 1 -14.78 -17.53 14.83
C GLU A 1 -16.04 -17.67 15.70
N ALA A 2 -15.96 -17.64 17.06
CA ALA A 2 -17.14 -17.81 17.93
C ALA A 2 -18.16 -16.66 17.88
N GLY A 3 -17.79 -15.49 17.37
CA GLY A 3 -18.65 -14.31 17.18
C GLY A 3 -19.36 -14.27 15.84
N GLU A 4 -18.70 -14.76 14.78
CA GLU A 4 -19.25 -14.90 13.42
C GLU A 4 -20.41 -15.90 13.36
N GLU A 5 -20.26 -17.05 14.02
CA GLU A 5 -21.32 -18.08 14.10
C GLU A 5 -22.62 -17.58 14.76
N LYS A 6 -22.59 -16.44 15.49
CA LYS A 6 -23.77 -15.86 16.16
C LYS A 6 -24.33 -14.61 15.48
N GLY A 7 -23.76 -14.18 14.34
CA GLY A 7 -24.23 -13.00 13.61
C GLY A 7 -24.09 -11.69 14.39
N THR A 8 -23.16 -11.63 15.37
CA THR A 8 -22.90 -10.45 16.23
C THR A 8 -21.72 -9.61 15.79
N ILE A 9 -20.84 -10.14 14.94
CA ILE A 9 -19.65 -9.47 14.40
C ILE A 9 -19.65 -9.73 12.90
N ASP A 10 -19.53 -8.69 12.09
CA ASP A 10 -19.43 -8.84 10.63
C ASP A 10 -18.00 -9.20 10.18
N ALA A 11 -17.83 -9.53 8.91
CA ALA A 11 -16.54 -9.96 8.35
C ALA A 11 -15.49 -8.83 8.43
N GLU A 12 -15.90 -7.58 8.28
CA GLU A 12 -15.02 -6.41 8.37
C GLU A 12 -14.54 -6.17 9.81
N GLU A 13 -15.44 -6.27 10.78
CA GLU A 13 -15.11 -6.19 12.20
C GLU A 13 -14.16 -7.31 12.63
N THR A 14 -14.36 -8.54 12.12
CA THR A 14 -13.46 -9.68 12.37
C THR A 14 -12.07 -9.41 11.79
N ARG A 15 -11.98 -8.82 10.58
CA ARG A 15 -10.71 -8.43 9.97
C ARG A 15 -9.98 -7.39 10.80
N TRP A 16 -10.66 -6.35 11.26
CA TRP A 16 -10.06 -5.33 12.14
C TRP A 16 -9.52 -5.92 13.44
N ILE A 17 -10.26 -6.81 14.09
CA ILE A 17 -9.82 -7.48 15.30
C ILE A 17 -8.54 -8.29 15.03
N ARG A 18 -8.49 -9.03 13.92
CA ARG A 18 -7.31 -9.81 13.51
C ARG A 18 -6.11 -8.89 13.24
N ASN A 19 -6.32 -7.78 12.54
CA ASN A 19 -5.27 -6.80 12.23
C ASN A 19 -4.70 -6.17 13.51
N VAL A 20 -5.53 -5.86 14.50
CA VAL A 20 -5.08 -5.33 15.80
C VAL A 20 -4.15 -6.32 16.51
N PHE A 21 -4.47 -7.62 16.50
CA PHE A 21 -3.58 -8.64 17.07
C PHE A 21 -2.27 -8.82 16.29
N ALA A 22 -2.34 -8.76 14.96
CA ALA A 22 -1.15 -8.85 14.13
C ALA A 22 -0.24 -7.63 14.27
N PHE A 23 -0.80 -6.45 14.56
CA PHE A 23 -0.10 -5.18 14.67
C PHE A 23 1.01 -5.17 15.74
N ASP A 24 0.83 -5.92 16.84
CA ASP A 24 1.81 -6.04 17.92
C ASP A 24 3.05 -6.86 17.50
N ASP A 25 2.93 -7.70 16.46
CA ASP A 25 3.97 -8.61 16.03
C ASP A 25 4.80 -8.07 14.84
N ILE A 26 4.28 -7.09 14.10
CA ILE A 26 4.91 -6.52 12.92
C ILE A 26 6.02 -5.54 13.32
N SER A 27 7.20 -5.62 12.67
CA SER A 27 8.28 -4.63 12.81
C SER A 27 8.13 -3.49 11.80
N VAL A 28 8.73 -2.34 12.11
CA VAL A 28 8.74 -1.17 11.23
C VAL A 28 9.42 -1.47 9.89
N GLU A 29 10.46 -2.31 9.89
CA GLU A 29 11.15 -2.77 8.69
C GLU A 29 10.19 -3.42 7.68
N GLU A 30 9.24 -4.23 8.16
CA GLU A 30 8.30 -4.96 7.31
C GLU A 30 7.29 -4.07 6.57
N ILE A 31 7.10 -2.82 7.04
CA ILE A 31 6.02 -1.94 6.59
C ILE A 31 6.46 -0.55 6.11
N CYS A 32 7.73 -0.20 6.31
CA CYS A 32 8.24 1.10 5.88
C CYS A 32 8.42 1.14 4.35
N THR A 33 8.38 2.33 3.78
CA THR A 33 8.89 2.55 2.43
C THR A 33 10.40 2.41 2.46
N HIS A 34 10.92 1.36 1.82
CA HIS A 34 12.35 1.07 1.84
C HIS A 34 13.18 2.16 1.14
N ARG A 35 14.44 2.27 1.53
CA ARG A 35 15.41 3.26 1.04
C ARG A 35 15.43 3.41 -0.49
N VAL A 36 15.32 2.30 -1.23
CA VAL A 36 15.38 2.28 -2.70
C VAL A 36 14.17 2.93 -3.35
N ASP A 37 13.04 2.98 -2.65
CA ASP A 37 11.76 3.53 -3.11
C ASP A 37 11.48 4.92 -2.54
N MET A 38 12.39 5.45 -1.71
CA MET A 38 12.24 6.77 -1.11
C MET A 38 12.43 7.87 -2.15
N THR A 39 11.55 8.87 -2.11
CA THR A 39 11.78 10.14 -2.79
C THR A 39 12.35 11.15 -1.78
N VAL A 40 13.53 11.64 -2.05
CA VAL A 40 14.29 12.54 -1.16
C VAL A 40 14.72 13.80 -1.90
N LEU A 41 15.10 14.85 -1.17
CA LEU A 41 15.59 16.12 -1.71
C LEU A 41 17.04 16.34 -1.25
N GLY A 42 17.93 16.59 -2.20
CA GLY A 42 19.32 16.96 -1.88
C GLY A 42 19.41 18.41 -1.42
N LEU A 43 20.14 18.68 -0.33
CA LEU A 43 20.34 20.06 0.14
C LEU A 43 21.03 20.94 -0.91
N GLU A 44 21.94 20.36 -1.70
CA GLU A 44 22.74 21.06 -2.72
C GLU A 44 21.98 21.19 -4.06
N GLU A 45 20.85 20.53 -4.23
CA GLU A 45 19.99 20.68 -5.40
C GLU A 45 19.40 22.08 -5.48
N SER A 46 19.09 22.56 -6.69
CA SER A 46 18.46 23.86 -6.89
C SER A 46 16.98 23.87 -6.43
N ASP A 47 16.42 25.06 -6.23
CA ASP A 47 15.00 25.22 -5.89
C ASP A 47 14.09 24.73 -7.00
N ALA A 48 14.53 24.78 -8.27
CA ALA A 48 13.80 24.26 -9.43
C ALA A 48 13.73 22.73 -9.42
N GLU A 49 14.83 22.04 -9.11
CA GLU A 49 14.87 20.58 -8.99
C GLU A 49 13.97 20.09 -7.83
N TRP A 50 13.99 20.78 -6.69
CA TRP A 50 13.09 20.49 -5.58
C TRP A 50 11.63 20.61 -6.01
N GLN A 51 11.29 21.73 -6.68
CA GLN A 51 9.93 21.95 -7.14
C GLN A 51 9.48 20.90 -8.15
N GLU A 52 10.33 20.51 -9.09
CA GLU A 52 10.04 19.46 -10.06
C GLU A 52 9.77 18.12 -9.36
N THR A 53 10.64 17.72 -8.42
CA THR A 53 10.49 16.49 -7.65
C THR A 53 9.19 16.48 -6.85
N ILE A 54 8.87 17.57 -6.16
CA ILE A 54 7.65 17.71 -5.37
C ILE A 54 6.39 17.62 -6.25
N LEU A 55 6.38 18.31 -7.40
CA LEU A 55 5.23 18.32 -8.30
C LEU A 55 5.00 16.96 -8.98
N ARG A 56 6.09 16.26 -9.33
CA ARG A 56 6.02 14.97 -10.01
C ARG A 56 5.55 13.85 -9.10
N SER A 57 6.06 13.79 -7.86
CA SER A 57 5.80 12.69 -6.95
C SER A 57 4.60 12.90 -6.02
N GLY A 58 4.22 14.16 -5.71
CA GLY A 58 3.01 14.50 -4.98
C GLY A 58 2.96 14.09 -3.50
N TYR A 59 4.07 13.71 -2.88
CA TYR A 59 4.10 13.33 -1.47
C TYR A 59 3.90 14.52 -0.53
N THR A 60 3.49 14.24 0.69
CA THR A 60 3.33 15.27 1.74
C THR A 60 4.64 15.56 2.45
N TYR A 61 5.52 14.56 2.60
CA TYR A 61 6.77 14.66 3.32
C TYR A 61 7.94 14.22 2.46
N TYR A 62 9.04 15.00 2.50
CA TYR A 62 10.28 14.68 1.79
C TYR A 62 11.46 14.80 2.75
N PRO A 63 12.19 13.70 3.00
CA PRO A 63 13.46 13.78 3.69
C PRO A 63 14.46 14.63 2.90
N ILE A 64 15.19 15.49 3.60
CA ILE A 64 16.26 16.31 3.02
C ILE A 64 17.58 15.73 3.49
N TYR A 65 18.43 15.35 2.55
CA TYR A 65 19.74 14.82 2.86
C TYR A 65 20.87 15.81 2.55
N ARG A 66 22.01 15.65 3.24
CA ARG A 66 23.28 16.32 2.94
C ARG A 66 24.33 15.29 2.59
N GLU A 67 25.02 15.44 1.47
CA GLU A 67 26.07 14.58 0.93
C GLU A 67 25.57 13.20 0.49
N ASN A 68 24.89 12.46 1.34
CA ASN A 68 24.32 11.14 1.03
C ASN A 68 22.98 10.92 1.76
N THR A 69 22.23 9.94 1.31
CA THR A 69 20.89 9.64 1.82
C THR A 69 20.86 9.08 3.25
N ASP A 70 21.98 8.71 3.84
CA ASP A 70 22.07 8.32 5.25
C ASP A 70 22.14 9.53 6.19
N ASN A 71 22.47 10.71 5.67
CA ASN A 71 22.56 11.94 6.43
C ASN A 71 21.31 12.82 6.23
N ILE A 72 20.18 12.42 6.79
CA ILE A 72 18.94 13.20 6.75
C ILE A 72 19.00 14.34 7.76
N ILE A 73 18.94 15.57 7.28
CA ILE A 73 19.05 16.79 8.09
C ILE A 73 17.71 17.47 8.39
N GLY A 74 16.66 17.10 7.67
CA GLY A 74 15.32 17.69 7.81
C GLY A 74 14.28 16.89 7.06
N VAL A 75 13.01 17.24 7.29
CA VAL A 75 11.87 16.70 6.55
C VAL A 75 11.01 17.88 6.08
N LEU A 76 10.89 18.06 4.78
CA LEU A 76 10.03 19.08 4.19
C LEU A 76 8.56 18.66 4.31
N ASN A 77 7.71 19.58 4.79
CA ASN A 77 6.27 19.43 4.79
C ASN A 77 5.66 20.26 3.65
N THR A 78 5.15 19.59 2.62
CA THR A 78 4.62 20.27 1.43
C THR A 78 3.37 21.09 1.70
N LYS A 79 2.56 20.75 2.69
CA LYS A 79 1.39 21.55 3.09
C LYS A 79 1.81 22.93 3.58
N VAL A 80 2.94 23.01 4.29
CA VAL A 80 3.51 24.28 4.72
C VAL A 80 4.21 24.97 3.55
N TYR A 81 5.03 24.24 2.79
CA TYR A 81 5.74 24.73 1.62
C TYR A 81 4.80 25.45 0.62
N PHE A 82 3.67 24.87 0.28
CA PHE A 82 2.73 25.51 -0.66
C PHE A 82 2.01 26.74 -0.12
N ARG A 83 1.98 26.93 1.21
CA ARG A 83 1.41 28.10 1.86
C ARG A 83 2.40 29.27 2.01
N LEU A 84 3.69 29.04 1.78
CA LEU A 84 4.69 30.09 1.86
C LEU A 84 4.47 31.15 0.77
N MET A 85 4.53 32.41 1.16
CA MET A 85 4.50 33.54 0.24
C MET A 85 5.82 33.67 -0.55
N GLU A 86 6.94 33.42 0.13
CA GLU A 86 8.27 33.36 -0.46
C GLU A 86 8.81 31.95 -0.37
N LYS A 87 9.28 31.41 -1.50
CA LYS A 87 9.81 30.04 -1.62
C LYS A 87 11.31 30.02 -1.88
N ASN A 88 12.04 31.01 -1.37
CA ASN A 88 13.49 30.93 -1.36
C ASN A 88 13.97 29.88 -0.34
N ARG A 89 15.17 29.34 -0.55
CA ARG A 89 15.71 28.24 0.26
C ARG A 89 15.71 28.55 1.76
N GLU A 90 16.06 29.77 2.15
CA GLU A 90 16.13 30.19 3.55
C GLU A 90 14.74 30.17 4.22
N ALA A 91 13.72 30.72 3.56
CA ALA A 91 12.35 30.73 4.07
C ALA A 91 11.78 29.30 4.16
N VAL A 92 12.04 28.47 3.15
CA VAL A 92 11.60 27.07 3.13
C VAL A 92 12.24 26.29 4.28
N MET A 93 13.56 26.38 4.45
CA MET A 93 14.28 25.69 5.52
C MET A 93 13.85 26.16 6.93
N ALA A 94 13.51 27.43 7.07
CA ALA A 94 13.09 27.98 8.36
C ALA A 94 11.66 27.65 8.76
N GLN A 95 10.73 27.50 7.78
CA GLN A 95 9.30 27.43 8.06
C GLN A 95 8.65 26.12 7.65
N ALA A 96 9.13 25.45 6.58
CA ALA A 96 8.51 24.25 6.03
C ALA A 96 9.31 22.97 6.32
N VAL A 97 10.49 23.06 6.93
CA VAL A 97 11.34 21.93 7.26
C VAL A 97 11.32 21.67 8.77
N GLU A 98 10.98 20.47 9.14
CA GLU A 98 10.95 19.97 10.51
C GLU A 98 12.20 19.14 10.80
N LYS A 99 12.53 18.98 12.09
CA LYS A 99 13.58 18.05 12.51
C LYS A 99 13.15 16.62 12.22
N PRO A 100 14.05 15.76 11.68
CA PRO A 100 13.74 14.37 11.46
C PRO A 100 13.39 13.67 12.77
N TYR A 101 12.39 12.82 12.76
CA TYR A 101 12.07 11.90 13.84
C TYR A 101 12.64 10.53 13.46
N PHE A 102 13.69 10.10 14.13
CA PHE A 102 14.37 8.84 13.83
C PHE A 102 13.84 7.71 14.70
N VAL A 103 13.63 6.54 14.09
CA VAL A 103 13.16 5.33 14.76
C VAL A 103 13.95 4.12 14.29
N PRO A 104 14.26 3.13 15.15
CA PRO A 104 14.93 1.90 14.73
C PRO A 104 13.97 0.99 13.94
N GLU A 105 14.47 0.33 12.90
CA GLU A 105 13.70 -0.57 12.03
C GLU A 105 13.11 -1.78 12.77
N ILE A 106 13.78 -2.27 13.83
CA ILE A 106 13.32 -3.38 14.67
C ILE A 106 12.17 -3.00 15.62
N MET A 107 11.81 -1.69 15.71
CA MET A 107 10.71 -1.23 16.56
C MET A 107 9.39 -1.88 16.11
N LYS A 108 8.54 -2.25 17.06
CA LYS A 108 7.21 -2.78 16.75
C LYS A 108 6.26 -1.67 16.31
N ALA A 109 5.36 -1.99 15.36
CA ALA A 109 4.43 -1.04 14.78
C ALA A 109 3.49 -0.40 15.81
N ASP A 110 3.02 -1.16 16.79
CA ASP A 110 2.18 -0.68 17.90
C ASP A 110 2.92 0.34 18.79
N VAL A 111 4.20 0.07 19.06
CA VAL A 111 5.07 0.97 19.84
C VAL A 111 5.30 2.25 19.07
N LEU A 112 5.64 2.15 17.78
CA LEU A 112 5.83 3.33 16.93
C LEU A 112 4.55 4.16 16.85
N PHE A 113 3.41 3.53 16.62
CA PHE A 113 2.12 4.22 16.54
C PHE A 113 1.80 5.02 17.81
N ARG A 114 2.01 4.41 18.98
CA ARG A 114 1.82 5.10 20.27
C ARG A 114 2.76 6.28 20.44
N ASN A 115 4.04 6.12 20.09
CA ASN A 115 5.06 7.16 20.19
C ASN A 115 4.75 8.32 19.24
N MET A 116 4.46 8.03 17.97
CA MET A 116 4.11 9.06 16.98
C MET A 116 2.87 9.86 17.40
N LYS A 117 1.85 9.16 17.92
CA LYS A 117 0.64 9.82 18.43
C LYS A 117 0.93 10.70 19.65
N GLN A 118 1.77 10.24 20.59
CA GLN A 118 2.10 10.98 21.80
C GLN A 118 2.96 12.22 21.49
N GLU A 119 3.89 12.10 20.53
CA GLU A 119 4.80 13.18 20.13
C GLU A 119 4.26 14.02 18.96
N GLU A 120 3.01 13.79 18.55
CA GLU A 120 2.36 14.47 17.41
C GLU A 120 3.19 14.39 16.11
N LYS A 121 3.88 13.26 15.87
CA LYS A 121 4.66 13.01 14.68
C LYS A 121 3.83 12.30 13.62
N LEU A 122 3.92 12.77 12.39
CA LEU A 122 3.21 12.20 11.24
C LEU A 122 4.13 11.46 10.28
N PHE A 123 5.45 11.62 10.45
CA PHE A 123 6.48 11.06 9.58
C PHE A 123 7.70 10.69 10.40
N ALA A 124 8.31 9.53 10.12
CA ALA A 124 9.54 9.07 10.74
C ALA A 124 10.54 8.57 9.70
N VAL A 125 11.82 8.75 9.99
CA VAL A 125 12.96 8.17 9.24
C VAL A 125 13.41 6.92 9.98
N VAL A 126 13.46 5.80 9.28
CA VAL A 126 13.79 4.49 9.83
C VAL A 126 15.29 4.25 9.69
N LEU A 127 15.92 3.81 10.79
CA LEU A 127 17.36 3.54 10.85
C LEU A 127 17.61 2.05 11.12
N ASP A 128 18.62 1.51 10.43
CA ASP A 128 19.19 0.20 10.69
C ASP A 128 20.09 0.19 11.95
N GLU A 129 20.64 -0.98 12.29
CA GLU A 129 21.52 -1.18 13.45
C GLU A 129 22.88 -0.48 13.32
N TYR A 130 23.24 -0.03 12.14
CA TYR A 130 24.49 0.72 11.86
C TYR A 130 24.29 2.24 11.82
N GLY A 131 23.03 2.69 11.96
CA GLY A 131 22.65 4.09 11.86
C GLY A 131 22.48 4.60 10.44
N GLY A 132 22.45 3.69 9.44
CA GLY A 132 22.07 4.00 8.07
C GLY A 132 20.55 4.16 7.95
N VAL A 133 20.10 4.88 6.93
CA VAL A 133 18.67 5.02 6.63
C VAL A 133 18.20 3.78 5.89
N SER A 134 17.33 2.99 6.51
CA SER A 134 16.66 1.83 5.89
C SER A 134 15.36 2.19 5.19
N GLY A 135 14.69 3.27 5.61
CA GLY A 135 13.44 3.68 4.99
C GLY A 135 12.77 4.88 5.65
N VAL A 136 11.51 5.08 5.32
CA VAL A 136 10.62 6.07 5.93
C VAL A 136 9.26 5.47 6.19
N ILE A 137 8.53 6.01 7.17
CA ILE A 137 7.19 5.57 7.50
C ILE A 137 6.32 6.75 7.94
N THR A 138 5.06 6.73 7.58
CA THR A 138 4.07 7.72 8.02
C THR A 138 3.11 7.12 9.05
N LEU A 139 2.47 7.99 9.84
CA LEU A 139 1.36 7.57 10.72
C LEU A 139 0.21 6.95 9.91
N HIS A 140 0.04 7.38 8.65
CA HIS A 140 -0.96 6.83 7.73
C HIS A 140 -0.68 5.36 7.39
N ASP A 141 0.59 4.99 7.15
CA ASP A 141 0.97 3.60 6.86
C ASP A 141 0.64 2.68 8.04
N LEU A 142 0.88 3.15 9.27
CA LEU A 142 0.50 2.44 10.49
C LEU A 142 -1.02 2.30 10.64
N LEU A 143 -1.80 3.33 10.27
CA LEU A 143 -3.26 3.26 10.30
C LEU A 143 -3.81 2.30 9.25
N LYS A 144 -3.20 2.24 8.06
CA LYS A 144 -3.59 1.28 7.01
C LYS A 144 -3.50 -0.17 7.48
N LEU A 145 -2.53 -0.51 8.30
CA LEU A 145 -2.40 -1.86 8.86
C LEU A 145 -3.57 -2.23 9.79
N LEU A 146 -4.10 -1.25 10.54
CA LEU A 146 -5.18 -1.47 11.48
C LEU A 146 -6.55 -1.56 10.80
N VAL A 147 -6.81 -0.63 9.87
CA VAL A 147 -8.15 -0.40 9.31
C VAL A 147 -8.27 -0.92 7.86
N GLY A 148 -7.16 -1.27 7.22
CA GLY A 148 -7.10 -1.49 5.78
C GLY A 148 -6.93 -0.17 5.02
N ASP A 149 -6.96 -0.20 3.69
CA ASP A 149 -6.81 1.01 2.87
C ASP A 149 -7.95 2.00 3.09
N ILE A 150 -7.66 3.10 3.78
CA ILE A 150 -8.64 4.15 4.17
C ILE A 150 -9.02 5.05 2.97
N TYR A 151 -8.24 5.03 1.89
CA TYR A 151 -8.36 5.96 0.75
C TYR A 151 -8.35 5.28 -0.63
N THR A 152 -8.83 4.07 -0.76
CA THR A 152 -9.12 3.57 -2.10
C THR A 152 -10.53 4.02 -2.49
N ASP A 153 -10.64 5.21 -3.12
CA ASP A 153 -11.76 5.52 -4.03
C ASP A 153 -11.81 4.50 -5.21
N GLU A 154 -10.76 3.72 -5.39
CA GLU A 154 -10.71 2.59 -6.31
C GLU A 154 -11.10 1.33 -5.55
N LYS A 155 -12.35 0.93 -5.69
CA LYS A 155 -12.83 -0.35 -5.17
C LYS A 155 -11.90 -1.47 -5.65
N GLU A 156 -11.42 -2.30 -4.73
CA GLU A 156 -10.61 -3.49 -5.11
C GLU A 156 -11.35 -4.37 -6.10
N ILE A 157 -12.69 -4.43 -5.97
CA ILE A 157 -13.61 -5.08 -6.91
C ILE A 157 -14.68 -4.08 -7.31
N GLU A 158 -14.72 -3.72 -8.59
CA GLU A 158 -15.74 -2.87 -9.20
C GLU A 158 -16.54 -3.67 -10.21
N GLN A 159 -17.86 -3.76 -10.05
CA GLN A 159 -18.71 -4.41 -11.02
C GLN A 159 -18.93 -3.50 -12.24
N LEU A 160 -18.41 -3.89 -13.40
CA LEU A 160 -18.55 -3.17 -14.67
C LEU A 160 -19.81 -3.54 -15.45
N GLY A 161 -20.35 -4.72 -15.19
CA GLY A 161 -21.51 -5.25 -15.90
C GLY A 161 -21.97 -6.59 -15.36
N ILE A 162 -22.91 -7.22 -16.03
CA ILE A 162 -23.36 -8.56 -15.69
C ILE A 162 -22.18 -9.51 -15.86
N HIS A 163 -21.75 -10.15 -14.76
CA HIS A 163 -20.62 -11.10 -14.72
C HIS A 163 -19.25 -10.52 -15.17
N THR A 164 -19.08 -9.20 -15.11
CA THR A 164 -17.82 -8.54 -15.47
C THR A 164 -17.39 -7.61 -14.35
N TYR A 165 -16.18 -7.78 -13.87
CA TYR A 165 -15.63 -7.06 -12.73
C TYR A 165 -14.24 -6.53 -13.06
N ARG A 166 -13.94 -5.29 -12.66
CA ARG A 166 -12.56 -4.81 -12.56
C ARG A 166 -12.06 -5.17 -11.17
N MET A 167 -10.89 -5.80 -11.11
CA MET A 167 -10.27 -6.22 -9.86
C MET A 167 -8.80 -5.82 -9.86
N LYS A 168 -8.31 -5.42 -8.68
CA LYS A 168 -6.87 -5.19 -8.50
C LYS A 168 -6.14 -6.52 -8.39
N GLY A 169 -4.87 -6.57 -8.83
CA GLY A 169 -4.04 -7.76 -8.61
C GLY A 169 -3.75 -8.04 -7.13
N SER A 170 -3.85 -7.01 -6.27
CA SER A 170 -3.75 -7.12 -4.81
C SER A 170 -5.00 -7.66 -4.12
N THR A 171 -6.13 -7.75 -4.83
CA THR A 171 -7.38 -8.26 -4.26
C THR A 171 -7.17 -9.66 -3.68
N SER A 172 -7.64 -9.88 -2.45
CA SER A 172 -7.61 -11.20 -1.80
C SER A 172 -8.30 -12.24 -2.66
N LEU A 173 -7.69 -13.42 -2.80
CA LEU A 173 -8.29 -14.49 -3.58
C LEU A 173 -9.57 -15.04 -2.93
N ASP A 174 -9.70 -14.91 -1.59
CA ASP A 174 -10.94 -15.20 -0.88
C ASP A 174 -12.08 -14.26 -1.31
N ASP A 175 -11.80 -12.95 -1.39
CA ASP A 175 -12.81 -11.95 -1.80
C ASP A 175 -13.22 -12.13 -3.26
N VAL A 176 -12.28 -12.55 -4.13
CA VAL A 176 -12.59 -12.93 -5.52
C VAL A 176 -13.50 -14.15 -5.56
N ALA A 177 -13.17 -15.19 -4.80
CA ALA A 177 -13.95 -16.41 -4.71
C ALA A 177 -15.39 -16.15 -4.21
N GLU A 178 -15.53 -15.33 -3.16
CA GLU A 178 -16.81 -14.93 -2.60
C GLU A 178 -17.63 -14.09 -3.59
N THR A 179 -17.00 -13.08 -4.22
CA THR A 179 -17.69 -12.19 -5.19
C THR A 179 -18.22 -12.94 -6.40
N LEU A 180 -17.45 -13.90 -6.91
CA LEU A 180 -17.84 -14.69 -8.09
C LEU A 180 -18.67 -15.92 -7.72
N GLY A 181 -18.71 -16.31 -6.46
CA GLY A 181 -19.39 -17.51 -5.97
C GLY A 181 -18.74 -18.79 -6.47
N ILE A 182 -17.41 -18.86 -6.55
CA ILE A 182 -16.64 -20.00 -7.06
C ILE A 182 -15.62 -20.49 -6.04
N SER A 183 -15.15 -21.73 -6.22
CA SER A 183 -14.08 -22.28 -5.41
C SER A 183 -12.73 -22.01 -6.08
N LEU A 184 -11.85 -21.27 -5.41
CA LEU A 184 -10.49 -20.97 -5.85
C LEU A 184 -9.46 -21.55 -4.87
N PRO A 185 -8.20 -21.73 -5.26
CA PRO A 185 -7.14 -22.29 -4.40
C PRO A 185 -6.60 -21.27 -3.39
N VAL A 186 -7.47 -20.75 -2.55
CA VAL A 186 -7.19 -19.70 -1.55
C VAL A 186 -6.17 -20.10 -0.46
N LYS A 187 -5.87 -21.41 -0.34
CA LYS A 187 -4.82 -21.90 0.56
C LYS A 187 -3.42 -21.85 -0.05
N GLU A 188 -3.33 -21.72 -1.37
CA GLU A 188 -2.08 -21.73 -2.13
C GLU A 188 -1.67 -20.31 -2.55
N TYR A 189 -2.65 -19.41 -2.73
CA TYR A 189 -2.43 -18.04 -3.18
C TYR A 189 -3.27 -17.06 -2.36
N ASP A 190 -2.61 -16.00 -1.87
CA ASP A 190 -3.25 -14.97 -1.05
C ASP A 190 -3.97 -13.91 -1.90
N THR A 191 -3.51 -13.66 -3.14
CA THR A 191 -4.02 -12.59 -4.00
C THR A 191 -4.32 -13.06 -5.41
N LEU A 192 -5.20 -12.33 -6.12
CA LEU A 192 -5.50 -12.57 -7.54
C LEU A 192 -4.24 -12.54 -8.42
N GLY A 193 -3.34 -11.56 -8.19
CA GLY A 193 -2.08 -11.47 -8.92
C GLY A 193 -1.16 -12.65 -8.68
N GLY A 194 -1.05 -13.10 -7.43
CA GLY A 194 -0.30 -14.31 -7.07
C GLY A 194 -0.85 -15.57 -7.74
N TYR A 195 -2.17 -15.71 -7.77
CA TYR A 195 -2.85 -16.80 -8.45
C TYR A 195 -2.57 -16.77 -9.97
N ILE A 196 -2.71 -15.60 -10.62
CA ILE A 196 -2.41 -15.46 -12.06
C ILE A 196 -0.95 -15.85 -12.36
N PHE A 197 0.01 -15.43 -11.55
CA PHE A 197 1.42 -15.82 -11.71
C PHE A 197 1.62 -17.33 -11.53
N GLY A 198 0.91 -17.95 -10.58
CA GLY A 198 0.92 -19.39 -10.38
C GLY A 198 0.41 -20.16 -11.62
N VAL A 199 -0.68 -19.69 -12.22
CA VAL A 199 -1.24 -20.28 -13.46
C VAL A 199 -0.31 -20.09 -14.66
N LEU A 200 0.33 -18.91 -14.79
CA LEU A 200 1.28 -18.62 -15.87
C LEU A 200 2.60 -19.39 -15.72
N GLY A 201 3.02 -19.68 -14.49
CA GLY A 201 4.31 -20.31 -14.20
C GLY A 201 5.52 -19.38 -14.38
N HIS A 202 5.31 -18.09 -14.63
CA HIS A 202 6.35 -17.05 -14.74
C HIS A 202 5.77 -15.68 -14.44
N ILE A 203 6.65 -14.71 -14.17
CA ILE A 203 6.29 -13.30 -13.99
C ILE A 203 6.44 -12.58 -15.32
N PRO A 204 5.37 -11.96 -15.87
CA PRO A 204 5.44 -11.17 -17.10
C PRO A 204 6.30 -9.92 -16.96
N GLU A 205 6.80 -9.41 -18.08
CA GLU A 205 7.54 -8.14 -18.12
C GLU A 205 6.61 -6.95 -17.86
N ASP A 206 7.16 -5.89 -17.25
CA ASP A 206 6.44 -4.64 -16.98
C ASP A 206 5.88 -4.03 -18.27
N GLY A 207 4.67 -3.49 -18.21
CA GLY A 207 3.97 -2.91 -19.35
C GLY A 207 3.28 -3.93 -20.27
N THR A 208 3.37 -5.24 -19.98
CA THR A 208 2.64 -6.26 -20.75
C THR A 208 1.15 -6.26 -20.41
N THR A 209 0.35 -6.56 -21.43
CA THR A 209 -1.09 -6.85 -21.32
C THR A 209 -1.36 -8.21 -21.93
N PHE A 210 -2.17 -9.03 -21.29
CA PHE A 210 -2.50 -10.37 -21.79
C PHE A 210 -3.83 -10.86 -21.24
N ALA A 211 -4.36 -11.91 -21.86
CA ALA A 211 -5.56 -12.59 -21.39
C ALA A 211 -5.23 -14.05 -21.05
N LEU A 212 -5.90 -14.57 -20.05
CA LEU A 212 -5.86 -16.00 -19.71
C LEU A 212 -7.26 -16.48 -19.32
N GLU A 213 -7.44 -17.79 -19.42
CA GLU A 213 -8.67 -18.46 -19.00
C GLU A 213 -8.31 -19.55 -17.98
N THR A 214 -8.95 -19.49 -16.81
CA THR A 214 -8.69 -20.45 -15.72
C THR A 214 -9.91 -20.49 -14.79
N ASP A 215 -10.23 -21.66 -14.25
CA ASP A 215 -11.35 -21.92 -13.32
C ASP A 215 -12.69 -21.28 -13.76
N GLY A 216 -12.96 -21.27 -15.08
CA GLY A 216 -14.16 -20.68 -15.68
C GLY A 216 -14.13 -19.14 -15.73
N MET A 217 -13.05 -18.49 -15.31
CA MET A 217 -12.84 -17.07 -15.45
C MET A 217 -12.06 -16.74 -16.72
N GLN A 218 -12.48 -15.69 -17.42
CA GLN A 218 -11.69 -15.00 -18.43
C GLN A 218 -11.10 -13.76 -17.80
N ILE A 219 -9.78 -13.74 -17.65
CA ILE A 219 -9.05 -12.66 -16.98
C ILE A 219 -8.24 -11.90 -18.03
N GLN A 220 -8.55 -10.62 -18.20
CA GLN A 220 -7.74 -9.68 -18.97
C GLN A 220 -6.86 -8.88 -18.01
N VAL A 221 -5.56 -9.07 -18.07
CA VAL A 221 -4.59 -8.25 -17.34
C VAL A 221 -4.34 -6.98 -18.13
N GLU A 222 -4.66 -5.82 -17.53
CA GLU A 222 -4.56 -4.51 -18.17
C GLU A 222 -3.22 -3.81 -17.87
N ARG A 223 -2.63 -4.08 -16.69
CA ARG A 223 -1.40 -3.43 -16.29
C ARG A 223 -0.52 -4.31 -15.40
N VAL A 224 0.75 -4.45 -15.81
CA VAL A 224 1.82 -5.05 -15.02
C VAL A 224 2.90 -4.00 -14.81
N GLU A 225 3.31 -3.76 -13.55
CA GLU A 225 4.33 -2.79 -13.20
C GLU A 225 5.04 -3.22 -11.90
N GLY A 226 6.37 -3.09 -11.86
CA GLY A 226 7.18 -3.51 -10.71
C GLY A 226 7.02 -5.00 -10.38
N HIS A 227 6.92 -5.85 -11.41
CA HIS A 227 6.68 -7.30 -11.27
C HIS A 227 5.36 -7.64 -10.55
N ARG A 228 4.37 -6.74 -10.59
CA ARG A 228 3.04 -6.91 -9.98
C ARG A 228 1.96 -6.70 -11.02
N ILE A 229 0.89 -7.47 -10.94
CA ILE A 229 -0.34 -7.17 -11.64
C ILE A 229 -1.07 -6.09 -10.85
N LEU A 230 -1.39 -4.98 -11.51
CA LEU A 230 -2.09 -3.87 -10.88
C LEU A 230 -3.58 -3.91 -11.16
N ASP A 231 -3.97 -4.00 -12.44
CA ASP A 231 -5.36 -3.93 -12.85
C ASP A 231 -5.73 -5.11 -13.75
N THR A 232 -6.90 -5.69 -13.47
CA THR A 232 -7.48 -6.78 -14.26
C THR A 232 -8.96 -6.55 -14.54
N VAL A 233 -9.46 -7.11 -15.64
CA VAL A 233 -10.89 -7.28 -15.88
C VAL A 233 -11.18 -8.77 -15.90
N VAL A 234 -12.04 -9.20 -14.98
CA VAL A 234 -12.44 -10.59 -14.81
C VAL A 234 -13.87 -10.74 -15.31
N ARG A 235 -14.09 -11.66 -16.24
CA ARG A 235 -15.41 -12.08 -16.68
C ARG A 235 -15.63 -13.52 -16.23
N TYR A 236 -16.76 -13.77 -15.59
CA TYR A 236 -17.17 -15.09 -15.15
C TYR A 236 -18.63 -15.32 -15.55
N GLU A 237 -18.90 -16.38 -16.31
CA GLU A 237 -20.25 -16.79 -16.67
C GLU A 237 -20.61 -18.03 -15.84
N LYS A 238 -21.62 -17.91 -14.94
CA LYS A 238 -22.14 -19.08 -14.24
C LYS A 238 -22.67 -20.08 -15.29
N THR A 239 -22.21 -21.29 -15.22
CA THR A 239 -22.75 -22.37 -16.07
C THR A 239 -24.17 -22.70 -15.57
N GLU A 240 -25.13 -22.96 -16.49
CA GLU A 240 -26.56 -23.28 -16.19
C GLU A 240 -26.76 -24.36 -15.11
N LEU A 241 -25.76 -25.21 -14.87
CA LEU A 241 -25.75 -26.24 -13.83
C LEU A 241 -25.56 -25.67 -12.41
N GLN A 242 -24.95 -24.51 -12.27
CA GLN A 242 -24.74 -23.85 -10.98
C GLN A 242 -25.94 -23.00 -10.58
N GLU A 243 -26.62 -22.37 -11.52
CA GLU A 243 -27.89 -21.66 -11.26
C GLU A 243 -28.99 -22.62 -10.74
N ALA A 244 -28.97 -23.87 -11.16
CA ALA A 244 -29.93 -24.89 -10.69
C ALA A 244 -29.61 -25.39 -9.27
N ALA A 245 -28.37 -25.28 -8.80
CA ALA A 245 -27.96 -25.69 -7.45
C ALA A 245 -28.24 -24.60 -6.39
N ASP A 246 -28.18 -23.34 -6.77
CA ASP A 246 -28.48 -22.19 -5.88
C ASP A 246 -30.01 -21.94 -5.75
N ALA A 247 -30.83 -22.59 -6.53
CA ALA A 247 -32.30 -22.46 -6.55
C ALA A 247 -33.04 -23.53 -5.72
N VAL A 248 -32.34 -24.43 -5.01
CA VAL A 248 -32.87 -25.49 -4.15
C VAL A 248 -32.54 -25.21 -2.70
#